data_6a48486fd6852157ffa3c62c737b0c5e
#
_entry.id   6a48486fd6852157ffa3c62c737b0c5e
#
_cell.length_a   1.000
_cell.length_b   1.000
_cell.length_c   1.000
_cell.angle_alpha   90.00
_cell.angle_beta   90.00
_cell.angle_gamma   90.00
#
_symmetry.space_group_name_H-M   'P 1'
#
loop_
_entity.id
_entity.type
_entity.pdbx_description
1 polymer ?
#
loop_
_entity_poly.entity_id
_entity_poly.type
_entity_poly.pdbx_seq_one_letter_code
_entity_poly.pdbx_strand_id
1 'polypeptide(L)'
;MRLQNLGYAVTAYRAQGVTTDTAHVLVEPTSTRENFYVSMTRGRHTNHAYVILDHADDHAEPHPGENPDASARSVLYGVLQHTGAELSAHETIVTEQNQWGSIAQLTAEYETLAAAAQHDRWATLIRGSGLTTDQAENAIESDAFGPLTAELRHAEANHHDVEALLPRLVGARGFSDADDIAAVLHYRVEQATRRPAQAGRARKAPRLIAGLIPHADGPMATDMHEALDQRRSLIETRADAVLDISLNEAAPWTKALGTPPTDRRRYASWRRSARTVAAYRDRYQIAGESPLGAPPTSTAQKIDAARARAELGRTRKLTVADWGTEDPVDRTAEERSGLTI
;
A
#
# COMPACT_ATOMS: atom_id res chain seq x y z
N MET A 1 26.39 18.30 -42.52
CA MET A 1 25.33 19.20 -43.07
C MET A 1 24.73 19.99 -41.90
N ARG A 2 25.10 21.28 -41.71
CA ARG A 2 24.50 22.09 -40.63
C ARG A 2 23.12 22.49 -41.12
N LEU A 3 22.08 21.96 -40.45
CA LEU A 3 20.72 22.48 -40.59
C LEU A 3 20.73 23.92 -40.07
N GLN A 4 20.65 24.89 -40.98
CA GLN A 4 20.35 26.28 -40.65
C GLN A 4 18.88 26.32 -40.23
N ASN A 5 18.67 26.32 -38.89
CA ASN A 5 17.35 26.61 -38.33
C ASN A 5 17.05 28.09 -38.59
N LEU A 6 16.00 28.37 -39.33
CA LEU A 6 15.39 29.67 -39.40
C LEU A 6 14.99 30.08 -37.97
N GLY A 7 15.68 31.07 -37.40
CA GLY A 7 15.69 31.38 -35.97
C GLY A 7 14.50 32.23 -35.48
N TYR A 8 13.26 31.87 -35.89
CA TYR A 8 12.06 32.61 -35.47
C TYR A 8 11.51 32.16 -34.12
N ALA A 9 11.74 30.94 -33.72
CA ALA A 9 11.37 30.40 -32.41
C ALA A 9 12.28 29.25 -32.05
N VAL A 10 12.46 29.01 -30.72
CA VAL A 10 13.24 27.91 -30.17
C VAL A 10 12.49 27.27 -29.01
N THR A 11 12.74 25.99 -28.75
CA THR A 11 12.17 25.32 -27.58
C THR A 11 12.83 25.84 -26.30
N ALA A 12 12.14 25.74 -25.16
CA ALA A 12 12.68 26.09 -23.84
C ALA A 12 14.02 25.36 -23.55
N TYR A 13 14.13 24.12 -23.96
CA TYR A 13 15.34 23.29 -23.84
C TYR A 13 16.53 23.90 -24.57
N ARG A 14 16.31 24.38 -25.80
CA ARG A 14 17.35 24.99 -26.61
C ARG A 14 17.73 26.40 -26.13
N ALA A 15 16.80 27.09 -25.47
CA ALA A 15 17.02 28.40 -24.87
C ALA A 15 17.73 28.32 -23.50
N GLN A 16 17.95 27.13 -22.96
CA GLN A 16 18.63 26.96 -21.68
C GLN A 16 20.06 27.51 -21.75
N GLY A 17 20.42 28.38 -20.81
CA GLY A 17 21.73 29.04 -20.78
C GLY A 17 21.84 30.30 -21.67
N VAL A 18 20.85 30.61 -22.53
CA VAL A 18 20.81 31.84 -23.33
C VAL A 18 20.12 32.94 -22.52
N THR A 19 20.65 34.18 -22.61
CA THR A 19 20.00 35.37 -22.05
C THR A 19 19.78 36.36 -23.18
N THR A 20 18.57 36.91 -23.26
CA THR A 20 18.14 37.93 -24.26
C THR A 20 17.65 39.17 -23.54
N ASP A 21 17.49 40.27 -24.25
CA ASP A 21 16.92 41.47 -23.64
C ASP A 21 15.43 41.31 -23.35
N THR A 22 14.71 40.68 -24.26
CA THR A 22 13.28 40.39 -24.11
C THR A 22 13.00 38.94 -24.51
N ALA A 23 12.20 38.23 -23.72
CA ALA A 23 11.71 36.90 -24.06
C ALA A 23 10.19 36.91 -24.32
N HIS A 24 9.77 36.22 -25.35
CA HIS A 24 8.36 35.99 -25.70
C HIS A 24 8.10 34.50 -25.63
N VAL A 25 7.19 34.09 -24.76
CA VAL A 25 6.97 32.67 -24.40
C VAL A 25 5.53 32.29 -24.80
N LEU A 26 5.39 31.30 -25.65
CA LEU A 26 4.10 30.66 -25.91
C LEU A 26 3.83 29.60 -24.85
N VAL A 27 2.66 29.69 -24.21
CA VAL A 27 2.27 28.82 -23.11
C VAL A 27 1.01 28.06 -23.49
N GLU A 28 1.10 26.74 -23.51
CA GLU A 28 -0.02 25.84 -23.74
C GLU A 28 -0.53 25.26 -22.41
N PRO A 29 -1.80 24.80 -22.31
CA PRO A 29 -2.33 24.16 -21.11
C PRO A 29 -1.51 22.93 -20.66
N THR A 30 -0.85 22.26 -21.61
CA THR A 30 0.03 21.11 -21.39
C THR A 30 1.46 21.47 -20.98
N SER A 31 1.81 22.76 -20.99
CA SER A 31 3.16 23.21 -20.57
C SER A 31 3.45 22.84 -19.12
N THR A 32 4.71 22.49 -18.84
CA THR A 32 5.14 22.17 -17.48
C THR A 32 5.65 23.40 -16.77
N ARG A 33 5.58 23.40 -15.44
CA ARG A 33 6.09 24.47 -14.59
C ARG A 33 7.57 24.78 -14.87
N GLU A 34 8.37 23.75 -15.07
CA GLU A 34 9.81 23.84 -15.32
C GLU A 34 10.09 24.51 -16.67
N ASN A 35 9.37 24.09 -17.73
CA ASN A 35 9.48 24.70 -19.05
C ASN A 35 9.07 26.18 -19.03
N PHE A 36 7.98 26.48 -18.34
CA PHE A 36 7.52 27.86 -18.15
C PHE A 36 8.54 28.70 -17.40
N TYR A 37 9.09 28.19 -16.28
CA TYR A 37 10.12 28.87 -15.50
C TYR A 37 11.38 29.14 -16.32
N VAL A 38 11.91 28.12 -17.01
CA VAL A 38 13.11 28.25 -17.85
C VAL A 38 12.88 29.33 -18.90
N SER A 39 11.74 29.32 -19.57
CA SER A 39 11.41 30.26 -20.64
C SER A 39 11.24 31.70 -20.12
N MET A 40 10.51 31.89 -19.01
CA MET A 40 10.25 33.19 -18.38
C MET A 40 11.46 33.81 -17.69
N THR A 41 12.55 33.09 -17.54
CA THR A 41 13.80 33.61 -16.95
C THR A 41 14.85 33.96 -18.00
N ARG A 42 14.53 33.94 -19.29
CA ARG A 42 15.48 34.23 -20.38
C ARG A 42 15.65 35.71 -20.68
N GLY A 43 14.61 36.50 -20.48
CA GLY A 43 14.65 37.95 -20.73
C GLY A 43 15.30 38.71 -19.57
N ARG A 44 16.30 39.57 -19.90
CA ARG A 44 16.99 40.43 -18.93
C ARG A 44 16.10 41.58 -18.48
N HIS A 45 15.33 42.17 -19.38
CA HIS A 45 14.54 43.35 -19.10
C HIS A 45 13.04 43.05 -19.04
N THR A 46 12.53 42.26 -19.97
CA THR A 46 11.08 41.92 -20.03
C THR A 46 10.87 40.47 -20.46
N ASN A 47 9.82 39.87 -19.90
CA ASN A 47 9.34 38.53 -20.28
C ASN A 47 7.83 38.59 -20.49
N HIS A 48 7.38 38.14 -21.66
CA HIS A 48 5.96 38.14 -22.06
C HIS A 48 5.51 36.69 -22.25
N ALA A 49 4.40 36.30 -21.60
CA ALA A 49 3.75 35.02 -21.80
C ALA A 49 2.50 35.21 -22.69
N TYR A 50 2.42 34.43 -23.73
CA TYR A 50 1.25 34.34 -24.62
C TYR A 50 0.59 33.01 -24.36
N VAL A 51 -0.59 33.04 -23.73
CA VAL A 51 -1.30 31.86 -23.30
C VAL A 51 -2.29 31.43 -24.36
N ILE A 52 -2.17 30.19 -24.84
CA ILE A 52 -3.16 29.63 -25.77
C ILE A 52 -4.38 29.26 -24.94
N LEU A 53 -5.50 29.91 -25.28
CA LEU A 53 -6.80 29.52 -24.78
C LEU A 53 -7.42 28.69 -25.92
N ASP A 54 -7.53 27.40 -25.70
CA ASP A 54 -8.20 26.52 -26.66
C ASP A 54 -9.69 26.89 -26.67
N HIS A 55 -10.05 27.73 -27.63
CA HIS A 55 -11.44 27.96 -27.94
C HIS A 55 -11.73 27.07 -29.15
N ALA A 56 -12.55 26.05 -28.92
CA ALA A 56 -13.07 25.24 -30.02
C ALA A 56 -13.62 26.15 -31.12
N ASP A 57 -13.31 25.83 -32.37
CA ASP A 57 -13.99 26.44 -33.51
C ASP A 57 -15.50 26.35 -33.26
N ASP A 58 -16.23 27.46 -33.53
CA ASP A 58 -17.69 27.62 -33.36
C ASP A 58 -18.54 26.48 -34.00
N HIS A 59 -17.92 25.52 -34.67
CA HIS A 59 -18.53 24.39 -35.37
C HIS A 59 -18.09 22.99 -34.92
N ALA A 60 -17.23 22.88 -33.90
CA ALA A 60 -16.81 21.58 -33.35
C ALA A 60 -17.61 21.25 -32.10
N GLU A 61 -18.09 20.00 -31.98
CA GLU A 61 -18.68 19.51 -30.72
C GLU A 61 -17.62 19.54 -29.61
N PRO A 62 -17.93 20.09 -28.41
CA PRO A 62 -16.97 20.18 -27.32
C PRO A 62 -16.49 18.78 -26.91
N HIS A 63 -15.18 18.58 -26.86
CA HIS A 63 -14.60 17.33 -26.35
C HIS A 63 -14.76 17.22 -24.84
N PRO A 64 -14.98 16.00 -24.30
CA PRO A 64 -15.05 15.80 -22.85
C PRO A 64 -13.72 16.23 -22.20
N GLY A 65 -13.74 17.35 -21.46
CA GLY A 65 -12.57 17.93 -20.77
C GLY A 65 -12.24 19.37 -21.16
N GLU A 66 -12.85 19.93 -22.20
CA GLU A 66 -12.73 21.35 -22.55
C GLU A 66 -13.48 22.21 -21.53
N ASN A 67 -12.79 23.21 -20.99
CA ASN A 67 -13.39 24.20 -20.11
C ASN A 67 -13.68 25.48 -20.90
N PRO A 68 -14.94 25.76 -21.30
CA PRO A 68 -15.29 26.93 -22.07
C PRO A 68 -15.01 28.27 -21.35
N ASP A 69 -14.83 28.24 -20.02
CA ASP A 69 -14.53 29.41 -19.20
C ASP A 69 -13.02 29.55 -18.91
N ALA A 70 -12.15 28.86 -19.66
CA ALA A 70 -10.71 28.91 -19.46
C ALA A 70 -10.19 30.32 -19.70
N SER A 71 -9.68 30.95 -18.66
CA SER A 71 -8.96 32.23 -18.71
C SER A 71 -7.45 32.00 -18.76
N ALA A 72 -6.69 32.95 -19.32
CA ALA A 72 -5.23 32.90 -19.31
C ALA A 72 -4.68 32.68 -17.89
N ARG A 73 -5.35 33.22 -16.88
CA ARG A 73 -4.97 33.04 -15.46
C ARG A 73 -5.21 31.62 -14.96
N SER A 74 -6.32 30.99 -15.34
CA SER A 74 -6.60 29.59 -14.95
C SER A 74 -5.65 28.62 -15.63
N VAL A 75 -5.30 28.85 -16.89
CA VAL A 75 -4.30 28.06 -17.62
C VAL A 75 -2.92 28.19 -16.95
N LEU A 76 -2.46 29.43 -16.68
CA LEU A 76 -1.18 29.66 -16.00
C LEU A 76 -1.16 29.02 -14.59
N TYR A 77 -2.26 29.05 -13.87
CA TYR A 77 -2.37 28.39 -12.57
C TYR A 77 -2.23 26.86 -12.71
N GLY A 78 -2.87 26.27 -13.73
CA GLY A 78 -2.69 24.86 -14.07
C GLY A 78 -1.25 24.52 -14.43
N VAL A 79 -0.60 25.32 -15.28
CA VAL A 79 0.82 25.16 -15.65
C VAL A 79 1.74 25.22 -14.42
N LEU A 80 1.50 26.15 -13.48
CA LEU A 80 2.30 26.23 -12.25
C LEU A 80 2.12 25.02 -11.31
N GLN A 81 1.00 24.33 -11.42
CA GLN A 81 0.76 23.08 -10.67
C GLN A 81 1.25 21.84 -11.42
N HIS A 82 1.40 21.94 -12.76
CA HIS A 82 1.85 20.84 -13.59
C HIS A 82 3.37 20.69 -13.50
N THR A 83 3.82 19.86 -12.58
CA THR A 83 5.22 19.46 -12.43
C THR A 83 5.55 18.41 -13.48
N GLY A 84 6.34 18.79 -14.46
CA GLY A 84 6.81 17.91 -15.55
C GLY A 84 8.31 17.63 -15.47
N ALA A 85 8.88 17.73 -14.26
CA ALA A 85 10.25 17.32 -14.04
C ALA A 85 10.35 15.81 -14.32
N GLU A 86 10.88 15.45 -15.50
CA GLU A 86 11.44 14.12 -15.67
C GLU A 86 12.42 13.91 -14.53
N LEU A 87 12.18 12.87 -13.74
CA LEU A 87 13.12 12.43 -12.71
C LEU A 87 14.50 12.33 -13.36
N SER A 88 15.53 12.86 -12.73
CA SER A 88 16.89 12.62 -13.20
C SER A 88 17.12 11.11 -13.29
N ALA A 89 18.03 10.65 -14.14
CA ALA A 89 18.34 9.21 -14.25
C ALA A 89 18.63 8.60 -12.86
N HIS A 90 19.24 9.36 -11.96
CA HIS A 90 19.49 8.92 -10.59
C HIS A 90 18.20 8.82 -9.78
N GLU A 91 17.30 9.81 -9.85
CA GLU A 91 16.00 9.80 -9.17
C GLU A 91 15.09 8.70 -9.74
N THR A 92 15.13 8.46 -11.05
CA THR A 92 14.43 7.34 -11.68
C THR A 92 14.94 6.02 -11.13
N ILE A 93 16.26 5.80 -11.09
CA ILE A 93 16.87 4.58 -10.53
C ILE A 93 16.49 4.41 -9.05
N VAL A 94 16.56 5.46 -8.24
CA VAL A 94 16.18 5.41 -6.83
C VAL A 94 14.69 5.11 -6.67
N THR A 95 13.83 5.71 -7.49
CA THR A 95 12.38 5.47 -7.47
C THR A 95 12.06 4.03 -7.89
N GLU A 96 12.69 3.54 -8.96
CA GLU A 96 12.56 2.15 -9.39
C GLU A 96 13.07 1.18 -8.32
N GLN A 97 14.24 1.41 -7.74
CA GLN A 97 14.79 0.58 -6.65
C GLN A 97 13.85 0.56 -5.43
N ASN A 98 13.29 1.71 -5.06
CA ASN A 98 12.30 1.79 -3.98
C ASN A 98 11.01 1.03 -4.32
N GLN A 99 10.57 1.08 -5.57
CA GLN A 99 9.40 0.36 -6.05
C GLN A 99 9.63 -1.16 -6.06
N TRP A 100 10.79 -1.62 -6.56
CA TRP A 100 11.19 -3.04 -6.54
C TRP A 100 11.33 -3.59 -5.11
N GLY A 101 11.79 -2.77 -4.16
CA GLY A 101 11.89 -3.12 -2.75
C GLY A 101 10.61 -2.88 -1.94
N SER A 102 9.52 -2.43 -2.55
CA SER A 102 8.27 -2.15 -1.83
C SER A 102 7.59 -3.43 -1.32
N ILE A 103 6.86 -3.31 -0.21
CA ILE A 103 6.07 -4.44 0.32
C ILE A 103 5.01 -4.89 -0.69
N ALA A 104 4.49 -3.98 -1.53
CA ALA A 104 3.58 -4.35 -2.61
C ALA A 104 4.21 -5.35 -3.58
N GLN A 105 5.38 -5.04 -4.10
CA GLN A 105 6.10 -5.90 -5.05
C GLN A 105 6.55 -7.21 -4.39
N LEU A 106 7.20 -7.13 -3.23
CA LEU A 106 7.66 -8.31 -2.50
C LEU A 106 6.49 -9.24 -2.11
N THR A 107 5.32 -8.69 -1.80
CA THR A 107 4.11 -9.48 -1.53
C THR A 107 3.61 -10.19 -2.80
N ALA A 108 3.57 -9.50 -3.95
CA ALA A 108 3.14 -10.12 -5.20
C ALA A 108 4.07 -11.31 -5.58
N GLU A 109 5.38 -11.13 -5.40
CA GLU A 109 6.35 -12.22 -5.59
C GLU A 109 6.14 -13.37 -4.60
N TYR A 110 5.94 -13.05 -3.31
CA TYR A 110 5.68 -14.06 -2.29
C TYR A 110 4.39 -14.85 -2.58
N GLU A 111 3.30 -14.17 -2.95
CA GLU A 111 2.02 -14.80 -3.24
C GLU A 111 2.10 -15.70 -4.50
N THR A 112 2.86 -15.27 -5.51
CA THR A 112 3.12 -16.09 -6.72
C THR A 112 3.90 -17.35 -6.38
N LEU A 113 4.97 -17.24 -5.60
CA LEU A 113 5.75 -18.38 -5.13
C LEU A 113 4.91 -19.31 -4.26
N ALA A 114 4.11 -18.75 -3.34
CA ALA A 114 3.24 -19.53 -2.45
C ALA A 114 2.16 -20.30 -3.24
N ALA A 115 1.58 -19.68 -4.27
CA ALA A 115 0.62 -20.36 -5.14
C ALA A 115 1.26 -21.54 -5.86
N ALA A 116 2.45 -21.36 -6.43
CA ALA A 116 3.19 -22.44 -7.10
C ALA A 116 3.62 -23.54 -6.11
N ALA A 117 4.19 -23.17 -4.97
CA ALA A 117 4.70 -24.10 -3.95
C ALA A 117 3.62 -24.97 -3.33
N GLN A 118 2.40 -24.46 -3.20
CA GLN A 118 1.29 -25.14 -2.54
C GLN A 118 0.25 -25.72 -3.53
N HIS A 119 0.46 -25.59 -4.84
CA HIS A 119 -0.52 -26.02 -5.87
C HIS A 119 -0.95 -27.47 -5.66
N ASP A 120 -0.02 -28.40 -5.62
CA ASP A 120 -0.31 -29.83 -5.50
C ASP A 120 -0.99 -30.20 -4.18
N ARG A 121 -0.62 -29.53 -3.11
CA ARG A 121 -1.26 -29.67 -1.79
C ARG A 121 -2.74 -29.28 -1.87
N TRP A 122 -3.02 -28.12 -2.43
CA TRP A 122 -4.39 -27.63 -2.55
C TRP A 122 -5.21 -28.47 -3.53
N ALA A 123 -4.63 -28.89 -4.65
CA ALA A 123 -5.29 -29.81 -5.59
C ALA A 123 -5.64 -31.13 -4.91
N THR A 124 -4.74 -31.69 -4.11
CA THR A 124 -4.98 -32.91 -3.34
C THR A 124 -6.13 -32.71 -2.34
N LEU A 125 -6.16 -31.57 -1.65
CA LEU A 125 -7.22 -31.24 -0.70
C LEU A 125 -8.59 -31.09 -1.38
N ILE A 126 -8.64 -30.47 -2.55
CA ILE A 126 -9.88 -30.33 -3.36
C ILE A 126 -10.37 -31.71 -3.81
N ARG A 127 -9.50 -32.60 -4.33
CA ARG A 127 -9.87 -33.99 -4.70
C ARG A 127 -10.41 -34.79 -3.53
N GLY A 128 -9.85 -34.55 -2.31
CA GLY A 128 -10.31 -35.21 -1.07
C GLY A 128 -11.52 -34.56 -0.41
N SER A 129 -12.07 -33.48 -0.93
CA SER A 129 -13.12 -32.70 -0.28
C SER A 129 -14.54 -33.26 -0.38
N GLY A 130 -14.73 -34.33 -1.14
CA GLY A 130 -16.05 -34.94 -1.38
C GLY A 130 -16.72 -34.48 -2.68
N LEU A 131 -16.03 -33.74 -3.53
CA LEU A 131 -16.42 -33.50 -4.92
C LEU A 131 -16.30 -34.79 -5.74
N THR A 132 -17.09 -34.92 -6.81
CA THR A 132 -16.80 -35.93 -7.82
C THR A 132 -15.49 -35.65 -8.52
N THR A 133 -14.89 -36.66 -9.17
CA THR A 133 -13.63 -36.50 -9.91
C THR A 133 -13.73 -35.37 -10.93
N ASP A 134 -14.79 -35.35 -11.74
CA ASP A 134 -15.01 -34.33 -12.77
C ASP A 134 -15.17 -32.92 -12.16
N GLN A 135 -15.88 -32.82 -11.04
CA GLN A 135 -16.04 -31.55 -10.31
C GLN A 135 -14.73 -31.05 -9.72
N ALA A 136 -13.89 -31.93 -9.19
CA ALA A 136 -12.61 -31.58 -8.61
C ALA A 136 -11.64 -31.09 -9.69
N GLU A 137 -11.52 -31.80 -10.81
CA GLU A 137 -10.66 -31.38 -11.93
C GLU A 137 -11.16 -30.07 -12.53
N ASN A 138 -12.46 -29.89 -12.74
CA ASN A 138 -13.05 -28.66 -13.21
C ASN A 138 -12.68 -27.46 -12.26
N ALA A 139 -12.76 -27.68 -10.94
CA ALA A 139 -12.38 -26.65 -9.98
C ALA A 139 -10.88 -26.33 -10.00
N ILE A 140 -10.01 -27.34 -10.24
CA ILE A 140 -8.55 -27.16 -10.27
C ILE A 140 -8.11 -26.46 -11.56
N GLU A 141 -8.78 -26.72 -12.68
CA GLU A 141 -8.50 -26.09 -13.98
C GLU A 141 -9.12 -24.68 -14.13
N SER A 142 -10.01 -24.29 -13.21
CA SER A 142 -10.67 -22.98 -13.24
C SER A 142 -9.71 -21.82 -12.94
N ASP A 143 -9.92 -20.67 -13.58
CA ASP A 143 -9.24 -19.41 -13.27
C ASP A 143 -9.47 -18.96 -11.81
N ALA A 144 -10.57 -19.40 -11.18
CA ALA A 144 -10.89 -19.13 -9.79
C ALA A 144 -10.13 -20.03 -8.80
N PHE A 145 -9.36 -21.02 -9.25
CA PHE A 145 -8.55 -21.87 -8.35
C PHE A 145 -7.48 -21.08 -7.61
N GLY A 146 -6.80 -20.17 -8.28
CA GLY A 146 -5.82 -19.27 -7.64
C GLY A 146 -6.43 -18.46 -6.49
N PRO A 147 -7.50 -17.69 -6.70
CA PRO A 147 -8.24 -17.01 -5.65
C PRO A 147 -8.70 -17.92 -4.51
N LEU A 148 -9.25 -19.11 -4.82
CA LEU A 148 -9.66 -20.09 -3.82
C LEU A 148 -8.50 -20.54 -2.92
N THR A 149 -7.36 -20.88 -3.51
CA THR A 149 -6.18 -21.33 -2.75
C THR A 149 -5.57 -20.21 -1.90
N ALA A 150 -5.61 -18.96 -2.37
CA ALA A 150 -5.22 -17.80 -1.59
C ALA A 150 -6.13 -17.61 -0.37
N GLU A 151 -7.45 -17.80 -0.50
CA GLU A 151 -8.38 -17.70 0.62
C GLU A 151 -8.23 -18.88 1.60
N LEU A 152 -7.94 -20.10 1.11
CA LEU A 152 -7.62 -21.23 1.97
C LEU A 152 -6.35 -20.99 2.79
N ARG A 153 -5.29 -20.44 2.19
CA ARG A 153 -4.08 -20.02 2.89
C ARG A 153 -4.37 -18.94 3.93
N HIS A 154 -5.23 -17.98 3.59
CA HIS A 154 -5.69 -16.95 4.52
C HIS A 154 -6.44 -17.55 5.72
N ALA A 155 -7.34 -18.49 5.47
CA ALA A 155 -8.07 -19.21 6.50
C ALA A 155 -7.12 -20.00 7.44
N GLU A 156 -6.16 -20.72 6.87
CA GLU A 156 -5.16 -21.48 7.60
C GLU A 156 -4.26 -20.58 8.47
N ALA A 157 -3.82 -19.45 7.93
CA ALA A 157 -3.05 -18.46 8.68
C ALA A 157 -3.83 -17.90 9.88
N ASN A 158 -5.16 -17.84 9.79
CA ASN A 158 -6.07 -17.48 10.87
C ASN A 158 -6.51 -18.67 11.74
N HIS A 159 -5.80 -19.80 11.64
CA HIS A 159 -6.01 -21.03 12.45
C HIS A 159 -7.36 -21.74 12.21
N HIS A 160 -7.97 -21.56 11.04
CA HIS A 160 -9.05 -22.43 10.60
C HIS A 160 -8.49 -23.79 10.16
N ASP A 161 -9.16 -24.85 10.52
CA ASP A 161 -8.87 -26.19 10.03
C ASP A 161 -9.49 -26.34 8.62
N VAL A 162 -8.68 -26.09 7.60
CA VAL A 162 -9.12 -26.11 6.20
C VAL A 162 -9.42 -27.54 5.71
N GLU A 163 -8.77 -28.56 6.28
CA GLU A 163 -9.00 -29.95 5.95
C GLU A 163 -10.39 -30.41 6.44
N ALA A 164 -10.81 -29.97 7.61
CA ALA A 164 -12.15 -30.21 8.12
C ALA A 164 -13.21 -29.27 7.52
N LEU A 165 -12.81 -28.05 7.12
CA LEU A 165 -13.71 -27.02 6.61
C LEU A 165 -14.23 -27.37 5.22
N LEU A 166 -13.34 -27.72 4.29
CA LEU A 166 -13.68 -27.95 2.88
C LEU A 166 -14.75 -29.01 2.66
N PRO A 167 -14.64 -30.25 3.23
CA PRO A 167 -15.70 -31.28 3.05
C PRO A 167 -17.05 -30.79 3.58
N ARG A 168 -17.09 -30.03 4.65
CA ARG A 168 -18.35 -29.47 5.18
C ARG A 168 -18.97 -28.46 4.23
N LEU A 169 -18.16 -27.61 3.56
CA LEU A 169 -18.64 -26.62 2.61
C LEU A 169 -19.08 -27.25 1.29
N VAL A 170 -18.42 -28.33 0.88
CA VAL A 170 -18.83 -29.16 -0.27
C VAL A 170 -20.18 -29.83 0.00
N GLY A 171 -20.34 -30.46 1.18
CA GLY A 171 -21.58 -31.16 1.55
C GLY A 171 -22.76 -30.25 1.89
N ALA A 172 -22.55 -28.97 2.15
CA ALA A 172 -23.60 -28.04 2.58
C ALA A 172 -24.63 -27.74 1.47
N ARG A 173 -24.24 -27.74 0.20
CA ARG A 173 -25.10 -27.47 -0.95
C ARG A 173 -24.43 -28.01 -2.21
N GLY A 174 -25.20 -28.69 -3.11
CA GLY A 174 -24.71 -29.18 -4.39
C GLY A 174 -24.16 -28.08 -5.31
N PHE A 175 -23.60 -28.49 -6.44
CA PHE A 175 -22.98 -27.64 -7.45
C PHE A 175 -23.67 -27.76 -8.83
N SER A 176 -24.88 -28.28 -8.87
CA SER A 176 -25.65 -28.51 -10.14
C SER A 176 -25.86 -27.20 -10.92
N ASP A 177 -25.95 -26.09 -10.22
CA ASP A 177 -26.27 -24.79 -10.80
C ASP A 177 -25.02 -23.87 -10.80
N ALA A 178 -23.82 -24.42 -10.60
CA ALA A 178 -22.58 -23.65 -10.53
C ALA A 178 -21.89 -23.65 -11.89
N ASP A 179 -21.70 -22.46 -12.47
CA ASP A 179 -20.88 -22.29 -13.68
C ASP A 179 -19.40 -22.52 -13.38
N ASP A 180 -18.96 -22.17 -12.17
CA ASP A 180 -17.59 -22.32 -11.68
C ASP A 180 -17.57 -22.79 -10.22
N ILE A 181 -17.14 -24.04 -10.02
CA ILE A 181 -17.10 -24.68 -8.71
C ILE A 181 -16.06 -24.01 -7.80
N ALA A 182 -14.89 -23.62 -8.33
CA ALA A 182 -13.85 -22.96 -7.54
C ALA A 182 -14.31 -21.57 -7.05
N ALA A 183 -15.02 -20.82 -7.88
CA ALA A 183 -15.58 -19.52 -7.48
C ALA A 183 -16.64 -19.67 -6.37
N VAL A 184 -17.50 -20.69 -6.47
CA VAL A 184 -18.49 -20.99 -5.43
C VAL A 184 -17.81 -21.42 -4.13
N LEU A 185 -16.79 -22.27 -4.20
CA LEU A 185 -16.02 -22.68 -3.02
C LEU A 185 -15.28 -21.51 -2.38
N HIS A 186 -14.64 -20.65 -3.20
CA HIS A 186 -14.01 -19.42 -2.73
C HIS A 186 -14.98 -18.57 -1.91
N TYR A 187 -16.16 -18.29 -2.45
CA TYR A 187 -17.20 -17.54 -1.74
C TYR A 187 -17.63 -18.23 -0.43
N ARG A 188 -17.83 -19.55 -0.44
CA ARG A 188 -18.23 -20.30 0.75
C ARG A 188 -17.14 -20.26 1.84
N VAL A 189 -15.86 -20.40 1.47
CA VAL A 189 -14.72 -20.30 2.38
C VAL A 189 -14.67 -18.89 2.98
N GLU A 190 -14.74 -17.84 2.16
CA GLU A 190 -14.77 -16.46 2.63
C GLU A 190 -15.88 -16.23 3.66
N GLN A 191 -17.10 -16.70 3.39
CA GLN A 191 -18.22 -16.54 4.32
C GLN A 191 -18.01 -17.31 5.64
N ALA A 192 -17.48 -18.53 5.56
CA ALA A 192 -17.24 -19.37 6.74
C ALA A 192 -16.12 -18.86 7.63
N THR A 193 -15.12 -18.17 7.05
CA THR A 193 -13.94 -17.67 7.77
C THR A 193 -14.06 -16.23 8.26
N ARG A 194 -15.14 -15.53 7.91
CA ARG A 194 -15.45 -14.18 8.44
C ARG A 194 -15.49 -14.13 9.97
N ARG A 195 -15.88 -15.20 10.62
CA ARG A 195 -15.83 -15.32 12.07
C ARG A 195 -14.51 -15.97 12.48
N PRO A 196 -13.82 -15.42 13.48
CA PRO A 196 -12.56 -16.00 13.94
C PRO A 196 -12.74 -17.47 14.36
N ALA A 197 -11.75 -18.30 14.03
CA ALA A 197 -11.66 -19.64 14.53
C ALA A 197 -11.64 -19.62 16.07
N GLN A 198 -12.36 -20.55 16.73
CA GLN A 198 -12.36 -20.74 18.19
C GLN A 198 -12.95 -19.55 19.01
N ALA A 199 -14.23 -19.28 18.84
CA ALA A 199 -14.98 -18.45 19.79
C ALA A 199 -14.95 -19.11 21.18
N GLY A 200 -14.25 -18.48 22.16
CA GLY A 200 -14.25 -18.92 23.57
C GLY A 200 -12.93 -19.43 24.15
N ARG A 201 -11.86 -19.63 23.35
CA ARG A 201 -10.50 -19.95 23.85
C ARG A 201 -9.54 -18.79 23.61
N ALA A 202 -8.40 -18.75 24.34
CA ALA A 202 -7.34 -17.78 24.10
C ALA A 202 -6.96 -17.80 22.59
N ARG A 203 -7.25 -16.71 21.89
CA ARG A 203 -7.00 -16.59 20.44
C ARG A 203 -5.49 -16.64 20.19
N LYS A 204 -5.06 -17.60 19.39
CA LYS A 204 -3.70 -17.59 18.85
C LYS A 204 -3.59 -16.43 17.86
N ALA A 205 -2.45 -15.72 17.87
CA ALA A 205 -2.19 -14.68 16.89
C ALA A 205 -2.10 -15.32 15.50
N PRO A 206 -2.69 -14.69 14.46
CA PRO A 206 -2.56 -15.17 13.09
C PRO A 206 -1.10 -15.23 12.64
N ARG A 207 -0.76 -16.21 11.79
CA ARG A 207 0.58 -16.37 11.21
C ARG A 207 0.71 -15.46 9.99
N LEU A 208 1.15 -14.23 10.23
CA LEU A 208 1.23 -13.19 9.21
C LEU A 208 2.64 -12.59 9.15
N ILE A 209 3.14 -12.39 7.94
CA ILE A 209 4.37 -11.66 7.63
C ILE A 209 4.05 -10.16 7.74
N ALA A 210 4.89 -9.43 8.47
CA ALA A 210 4.69 -8.00 8.78
C ALA A 210 3.28 -7.66 9.31
N GLY A 211 2.55 -8.66 9.84
CA GLY A 211 1.19 -8.50 10.35
C GLY A 211 0.09 -8.44 9.30
N LEU A 212 0.40 -8.63 8.00
CA LEU A 212 -0.54 -8.46 6.89
C LEU A 212 -0.66 -9.71 6.00
N ILE A 213 0.47 -10.28 5.56
CA ILE A 213 0.51 -11.28 4.50
C ILE A 213 0.44 -12.68 5.11
N PRO A 214 -0.51 -13.54 4.68
CA PRO A 214 -0.63 -14.91 5.17
C PRO A 214 0.63 -15.72 4.92
N HIS A 215 1.12 -16.41 5.96
CA HIS A 215 2.26 -17.32 5.82
C HIS A 215 1.85 -18.56 5.02
N ALA A 216 2.70 -18.99 4.09
CA ALA A 216 2.52 -20.24 3.37
C ALA A 216 3.16 -21.37 4.14
N ASP A 217 2.35 -22.27 4.67
CA ASP A 217 2.79 -23.40 5.49
C ASP A 217 2.44 -24.75 4.80
N GLY A 218 2.99 -25.81 5.33
CA GLY A 218 2.70 -27.16 4.89
C GLY A 218 3.77 -27.77 3.98
N PRO A 219 3.56 -28.99 3.49
CA PRO A 219 4.54 -29.70 2.66
C PRO A 219 4.74 -29.00 1.32
N MET A 220 5.98 -28.76 0.97
CA MET A 220 6.44 -28.18 -0.29
C MET A 220 7.88 -28.58 -0.57
N ALA A 221 8.37 -28.37 -1.80
CA ALA A 221 9.76 -28.61 -2.16
C ALA A 221 10.72 -27.69 -1.38
N THR A 222 11.93 -28.17 -1.07
CA THR A 222 12.89 -27.44 -0.23
C THR A 222 13.30 -26.10 -0.83
N ASP A 223 13.53 -26.06 -2.13
CA ASP A 223 13.88 -24.84 -2.87
C ASP A 223 12.74 -23.79 -2.81
N MET A 224 11.49 -24.22 -2.89
CA MET A 224 10.33 -23.34 -2.74
C MET A 224 10.23 -22.81 -1.31
N HIS A 225 10.51 -23.64 -0.30
CA HIS A 225 10.53 -23.21 1.08
C HIS A 225 11.61 -22.14 1.32
N GLU A 226 12.82 -22.37 0.79
CA GLU A 226 13.93 -21.40 0.88
C GLU A 226 13.60 -20.09 0.18
N ALA A 227 12.97 -20.15 -1.03
CA ALA A 227 12.54 -18.96 -1.76
C ALA A 227 11.48 -18.16 -1.00
N LEU A 228 10.49 -18.82 -0.39
CA LEU A 228 9.47 -18.18 0.43
C LEU A 228 10.07 -17.55 1.69
N ASP A 229 11.00 -18.23 2.37
CA ASP A 229 11.68 -17.71 3.54
C ASP A 229 12.54 -16.47 3.21
N GLN A 230 13.20 -16.47 2.06
CA GLN A 230 13.93 -15.31 1.58
C GLN A 230 13.00 -14.11 1.36
N ARG A 231 11.87 -14.30 0.66
CA ARG A 231 10.89 -13.22 0.42
C ARG A 231 10.26 -12.73 1.71
N ARG A 232 9.92 -13.63 2.63
CA ARG A 232 9.45 -13.28 3.96
C ARG A 232 10.43 -12.37 4.68
N SER A 233 11.71 -12.75 4.69
CA SER A 233 12.77 -11.96 5.35
C SER A 233 12.93 -10.58 4.75
N LEU A 234 12.81 -10.44 3.42
CA LEU A 234 12.85 -9.14 2.75
C LEU A 234 11.65 -8.26 3.13
N ILE A 235 10.44 -8.83 3.17
CA ILE A 235 9.22 -8.11 3.59
C ILE A 235 9.35 -7.62 5.03
N GLU A 236 9.81 -8.47 5.94
CA GLU A 236 10.01 -8.12 7.35
C GLU A 236 11.06 -7.00 7.50
N THR A 237 12.20 -7.13 6.82
CA THR A 237 13.26 -6.12 6.81
C THR A 237 12.78 -4.78 6.25
N ARG A 238 12.04 -4.81 5.14
CA ARG A 238 11.45 -3.59 4.55
C ARG A 238 10.47 -2.92 5.51
N ALA A 239 9.60 -3.70 6.15
CA ALA A 239 8.63 -3.17 7.10
C ALA A 239 9.30 -2.48 8.31
N ASP A 240 10.39 -3.06 8.83
CA ASP A 240 11.20 -2.44 9.88
C ASP A 240 11.89 -1.16 9.38
N ALA A 241 12.49 -1.18 8.19
CA ALA A 241 13.17 -0.01 7.62
C ALA A 241 12.20 1.15 7.38
N VAL A 242 11.00 0.90 6.84
CA VAL A 242 9.97 1.94 6.62
C VAL A 242 9.53 2.56 7.94
N LEU A 243 9.35 1.75 8.99
CA LEU A 243 9.04 2.27 10.32
C LEU A 243 10.16 3.14 10.87
N ASP A 244 11.42 2.67 10.82
CA ASP A 244 12.57 3.39 11.36
C ASP A 244 12.82 4.72 10.65
N ILE A 245 12.75 4.73 9.32
CA ILE A 245 12.84 5.97 8.53
C ILE A 245 11.73 6.95 8.96
N SER A 246 10.49 6.48 9.02
CA SER A 246 9.35 7.34 9.37
C SER A 246 9.44 7.90 10.80
N LEU A 247 9.98 7.16 11.74
CA LEU A 247 10.20 7.63 13.12
C LEU A 247 11.35 8.64 13.19
N ASN A 248 12.45 8.39 12.48
CA ASN A 248 13.62 9.28 12.45
C ASN A 248 13.29 10.63 11.78
N GLU A 249 12.48 10.61 10.74
CA GLU A 249 12.02 11.81 10.03
C GLU A 249 10.83 12.50 10.72
N ALA A 250 10.34 11.95 11.83
CA ALA A 250 9.14 12.42 12.54
C ALA A 250 7.94 12.59 11.60
N ALA A 251 7.75 11.64 10.67
CA ALA A 251 6.68 11.68 9.67
C ALA A 251 5.31 11.94 10.34
N PRO A 252 4.45 12.83 9.80
CA PRO A 252 3.22 13.28 10.48
C PRO A 252 2.30 12.15 10.96
N TRP A 253 2.21 11.08 10.19
CA TRP A 253 1.37 9.92 10.52
C TRP A 253 1.85 9.16 11.78
N THR A 254 3.15 9.24 12.13
CA THR A 254 3.72 8.53 13.29
C THR A 254 3.20 9.08 14.62
N LYS A 255 2.74 10.34 14.65
CA LYS A 255 2.07 10.93 15.83
C LYS A 255 0.87 10.10 16.28
N ALA A 256 0.18 9.46 15.34
CA ALA A 256 -0.98 8.63 15.64
C ALA A 256 -0.65 7.31 16.35
N LEU A 257 0.63 6.86 16.31
CA LEU A 257 1.10 5.68 17.02
C LEU A 257 1.22 5.89 18.54
N GLY A 258 1.28 7.17 18.97
CA GLY A 258 1.60 7.54 20.34
C GLY A 258 3.10 7.46 20.64
N THR A 259 3.50 7.89 21.85
CA THR A 259 4.88 7.85 22.30
C THR A 259 5.34 6.40 22.55
N PRO A 260 6.51 5.97 22.04
CA PRO A 260 7.03 4.64 22.31
C PRO A 260 7.20 4.42 23.82
N PRO A 261 6.74 3.27 24.38
CA PRO A 261 6.92 2.95 25.78
C PRO A 261 8.39 2.80 26.18
N THR A 262 8.72 3.13 27.42
CA THR A 262 10.08 2.97 27.98
C THR A 262 10.38 1.53 28.40
N ASP A 263 9.38 0.77 28.82
CA ASP A 263 9.52 -0.65 29.16
C ASP A 263 9.86 -1.50 27.93
N ARG A 264 10.90 -2.30 28.02
CA ARG A 264 11.43 -3.11 26.92
C ARG A 264 10.40 -4.07 26.31
N ARG A 265 9.54 -4.71 27.14
CA ARG A 265 8.53 -5.66 26.64
C ARG A 265 7.37 -4.94 25.97
N ARG A 266 6.92 -3.83 26.55
CA ARG A 266 5.91 -2.95 25.97
C ARG A 266 6.40 -2.32 24.67
N TYR A 267 7.66 -1.84 24.65
CA TYR A 267 8.29 -1.31 23.45
C TYR A 267 8.32 -2.35 22.30
N ALA A 268 8.74 -3.59 22.59
CA ALA A 268 8.76 -4.64 21.58
C ALA A 268 7.35 -4.95 21.02
N SER A 269 6.33 -4.89 21.87
CA SER A 269 4.94 -5.07 21.46
C SER A 269 4.42 -3.88 20.67
N TRP A 270 4.73 -2.65 21.11
CA TRP A 270 4.41 -1.41 20.41
C TRP A 270 5.08 -1.38 19.03
N ARG A 271 6.39 -1.66 18.94
CA ARG A 271 7.14 -1.68 17.70
C ARG A 271 6.55 -2.68 16.68
N ARG A 272 6.16 -3.88 17.14
CA ARG A 272 5.50 -4.87 16.28
C ARG A 272 4.19 -4.33 15.69
N SER A 273 3.37 -3.69 16.50
CA SER A 273 2.11 -3.10 16.05
C SER A 273 2.35 -1.90 15.14
N ALA A 274 3.29 -1.01 15.44
CA ALA A 274 3.67 0.13 14.62
C ALA A 274 4.21 -0.31 13.25
N ARG A 275 5.03 -1.39 13.22
CA ARG A 275 5.54 -1.98 11.99
C ARG A 275 4.43 -2.46 11.05
N THR A 276 3.36 -3.04 11.58
CA THR A 276 2.21 -3.44 10.75
C THR A 276 1.53 -2.23 10.09
N VAL A 277 1.43 -1.11 10.79
CA VAL A 277 0.90 0.14 10.20
C VAL A 277 1.84 0.67 9.12
N ALA A 278 3.16 0.65 9.35
CA ALA A 278 4.16 1.06 8.37
C ALA A 278 4.12 0.16 7.12
N ALA A 279 4.02 -1.16 7.32
CA ALA A 279 3.89 -2.14 6.24
C ALA A 279 2.63 -1.92 5.41
N TYR A 280 1.49 -1.62 6.03
CA TYR A 280 0.27 -1.28 5.34
C TYR A 280 0.44 -0.03 4.48
N ARG A 281 1.10 1.00 4.98
CA ARG A 281 1.35 2.25 4.24
C ARG A 281 2.24 2.01 3.02
N ASP A 282 3.34 1.26 3.17
CA ASP A 282 4.25 0.94 2.07
C ASP A 282 3.57 0.05 1.02
N ARG A 283 2.79 -0.97 1.45
CA ARG A 283 2.04 -1.86 0.55
C ARG A 283 1.04 -1.11 -0.33
N TYR A 284 0.37 -0.11 0.20
CA TYR A 284 -0.67 0.65 -0.51
C TYR A 284 -0.24 2.06 -0.89
N GLN A 285 1.07 2.36 -0.84
CA GLN A 285 1.69 3.62 -1.26
C GLN A 285 1.02 4.87 -0.65
N ILE A 286 0.74 4.83 0.64
CA ILE A 286 0.05 5.90 1.36
C ILE A 286 1.04 6.99 1.72
N ALA A 287 1.03 8.11 1.00
CA ALA A 287 1.92 9.25 1.23
C ALA A 287 1.36 10.29 2.22
N GLY A 288 0.05 10.35 2.44
CA GLY A 288 -0.60 11.39 3.24
C GLY A 288 -0.34 11.29 4.76
N GLU A 289 -0.77 12.33 5.50
CA GLU A 289 -0.62 12.43 6.96
C GLU A 289 -1.50 11.46 7.74
N SER A 290 -2.63 11.05 7.16
CA SER A 290 -3.50 10.05 7.78
C SER A 290 -2.77 8.71 7.95
N PRO A 291 -2.77 8.09 9.14
CA PRO A 291 -2.04 6.85 9.39
C PRO A 291 -2.47 5.68 8.50
N LEU A 292 -3.72 5.65 8.05
CA LEU A 292 -4.27 4.61 7.20
C LEU A 292 -4.72 5.12 5.81
N GLY A 293 -4.45 6.39 5.49
CA GLY A 293 -4.80 6.99 4.21
C GLY A 293 -6.29 7.11 3.94
N ALA A 294 -6.66 7.09 2.66
CA ALA A 294 -8.04 7.12 2.19
C ALA A 294 -8.79 5.80 2.49
N PRO A 295 -10.13 5.77 2.44
CA PRO A 295 -10.90 4.55 2.58
C PRO A 295 -10.46 3.46 1.59
N PRO A 296 -10.30 2.20 2.04
CA PRO A 296 -9.84 1.10 1.19
C PRO A 296 -10.86 0.78 0.10
N THR A 297 -10.37 0.53 -1.12
CA THR A 297 -11.21 0.27 -2.31
C THR A 297 -11.39 -1.24 -2.58
N SER A 298 -10.32 -2.03 -2.50
CA SER A 298 -10.36 -3.47 -2.76
C SER A 298 -10.68 -4.29 -1.50
N THR A 299 -11.16 -5.52 -1.67
CA THR A 299 -11.42 -6.46 -0.56
C THR A 299 -10.14 -6.76 0.22
N ALA A 300 -9.03 -7.04 -0.46
CA ALA A 300 -7.73 -7.27 0.17
C ALA A 300 -7.29 -6.06 1.00
N GLN A 301 -7.40 -4.84 0.45
CA GLN A 301 -7.07 -3.62 1.16
C GLN A 301 -7.97 -3.40 2.38
N LYS A 302 -9.28 -3.75 2.30
CA LYS A 302 -10.21 -3.65 3.45
C LYS A 302 -9.77 -4.56 4.61
N ILE A 303 -9.34 -5.79 4.31
CA ILE A 303 -8.85 -6.74 5.31
C ILE A 303 -7.58 -6.19 5.98
N ASP A 304 -6.62 -5.75 5.20
CA ASP A 304 -5.35 -5.21 5.70
C ASP A 304 -5.54 -3.89 6.46
N ALA A 305 -6.44 -3.01 5.99
CA ALA A 305 -6.80 -1.79 6.69
C ALA A 305 -7.45 -2.09 8.06
N ALA A 306 -8.28 -3.12 8.15
CA ALA A 306 -8.87 -3.54 9.42
C ALA A 306 -7.79 -4.03 10.41
N ARG A 307 -6.81 -4.82 9.92
CA ARG A 307 -5.65 -5.27 10.71
C ARG A 307 -4.78 -4.10 11.15
N ALA A 308 -4.38 -3.23 10.22
CA ALA A 308 -3.58 -2.05 10.53
C ALA A 308 -4.30 -1.11 11.53
N ARG A 309 -5.62 -0.95 11.43
CA ARG A 309 -6.43 -0.19 12.39
C ARG A 309 -6.43 -0.82 13.78
N ALA A 310 -6.53 -2.14 13.87
CA ALA A 310 -6.48 -2.85 15.14
C ALA A 310 -5.09 -2.67 15.80
N GLU A 311 -4.01 -2.76 15.02
CA GLU A 311 -2.64 -2.58 15.51
C GLU A 311 -2.37 -1.11 15.89
N LEU A 312 -2.89 -0.13 15.15
CA LEU A 312 -2.85 1.29 15.51
C LEU A 312 -3.57 1.54 16.85
N GLY A 313 -4.72 0.90 17.08
CA GLY A 313 -5.41 0.95 18.36
C GLY A 313 -4.61 0.32 19.51
N ARG A 314 -3.82 -0.72 19.19
CA ARG A 314 -2.95 -1.39 20.17
C ARG A 314 -1.74 -0.53 20.55
N THR A 315 -1.08 0.17 19.61
CA THR A 315 0.00 1.10 19.92
C THR A 315 -0.44 2.16 20.92
N ARG A 316 -1.61 2.77 20.70
CA ARG A 316 -2.17 3.78 21.59
C ARG A 316 -2.45 3.26 23.00
N LYS A 317 -2.98 2.03 23.14
CA LYS A 317 -3.23 1.41 24.43
C LYS A 317 -1.93 1.15 25.19
N LEU A 318 -0.88 0.73 24.52
CA LEU A 318 0.44 0.48 25.13
C LEU A 318 1.07 1.79 25.63
N THR A 319 0.89 2.90 24.91
CA THR A 319 1.31 4.24 25.31
C THR A 319 0.54 4.73 26.56
N VAL A 320 -0.80 4.62 26.57
CA VAL A 320 -1.64 5.11 27.68
C VAL A 320 -1.34 4.33 28.97
N ALA A 321 -1.04 3.03 28.87
CA ALA A 321 -0.70 2.22 30.05
C ALA A 321 0.63 2.63 30.72
N ASP A 322 1.52 3.32 30.01
CA ASP A 322 2.78 3.82 30.56
C ASP A 322 2.56 5.04 31.51
N TRP A 323 1.51 5.83 31.29
CA TRP A 323 1.12 6.94 32.16
C TRP A 323 0.44 6.51 33.46
N GLY A 324 -0.01 5.26 33.56
CA GLY A 324 -0.72 4.72 34.73
C GLY A 324 0.18 4.00 35.74
N THR A 325 1.50 3.89 35.51
CA THR A 325 2.46 3.19 36.36
C THR A 325 3.44 4.13 37.10
N GLU A 326 3.22 5.46 37.07
CA GLU A 326 3.83 6.31 38.09
C GLU A 326 3.11 6.03 39.40
N ASP A 327 3.75 5.19 40.24
CA ASP A 327 3.34 4.92 41.62
C ASP A 327 3.08 6.24 42.36
N PRO A 328 1.94 6.36 43.06
CA PRO A 328 1.76 7.44 44.00
C PRO A 328 2.57 7.11 45.28
N VAL A 329 3.88 6.98 45.14
CA VAL A 329 4.77 6.89 46.32
C VAL A 329 5.34 8.26 46.57
N ASP A 330 4.98 8.78 47.72
CA ASP A 330 5.62 9.90 48.45
C ASP A 330 4.94 11.26 48.44
N ARG A 331 3.64 11.29 48.84
CA ARG A 331 3.06 12.52 49.39
C ARG A 331 2.66 12.44 50.88
N THR A 332 3.12 11.45 51.62
CA THR A 332 2.76 11.29 53.03
C THR A 332 3.93 11.42 54.02
N ALA A 333 5.12 11.85 53.55
CA ALA A 333 6.27 12.05 54.41
C ALA A 333 6.51 13.50 54.94
N GLU A 334 5.88 14.51 54.33
CA GLU A 334 6.11 15.93 54.75
C GLU A 334 5.05 16.53 55.66
N GLU A 335 3.91 15.85 55.92
CA GLU A 335 2.89 16.40 56.83
C GLU A 335 2.99 15.94 58.30
N ARG A 336 4.06 15.19 58.71
CA ARG A 336 4.23 14.75 60.08
C ARG A 336 5.37 15.39 60.86
N SER A 337 5.92 16.50 60.40
CA SER A 337 7.01 17.24 61.13
C SER A 337 6.65 18.67 61.46
N GLY A 338 5.43 18.97 61.85
CA GLY A 338 5.01 20.31 62.16
C GLY A 338 3.98 20.39 63.26
N LEU A 339 4.18 19.70 64.41
CA LEU A 339 3.43 20.00 65.63
C LEU A 339 4.18 19.47 66.84
N THR A 340 5.09 20.27 67.40
CA THR A 340 5.36 20.20 68.84
C THR A 340 5.94 21.56 69.30
N ILE A 341 5.11 22.21 70.17
CA ILE A 341 5.33 23.36 71.08
C ILE A 341 5.33 24.74 70.47
#